data_125c5e8df88de82992e332844c37a92b
#
_entry.id   125c5e8df88de82992e332844c37a92b
#
_cell.length_a   1.000
_cell.length_b   1.000
_cell.length_c   1.000
_cell.angle_alpha   90.00
_cell.angle_beta   90.00
_cell.angle_gamma   90.00
#
_symmetry.space_group_name_H-M   'P 1'
#
loop_
_entity.id
_entity.type
_entity.pdbx_description
1 polymer ?
#
loop_
_entity_poly.entity_id
_entity_poly.type
_entity_poly.pdbx_seq_one_letter_code
_entity_poly.pdbx_strand_id
1 'polypeptide(L)'
;MNETRFSGTATYVATPDLMMAVNAAVTLGRPLLIKGEPGTGKTQLAAEIAGALQRPLYEWHIKSTSKAHQGLYEYDAVSRLRDSQLGEEKVHDIRNYIMKGSLWEAFDSAVQPVLLIDEIDKADIEFPNDLLRELDRMEFFVNETRELVKARHRPIIVITSNNEKELPDAFLRRCFFHYIRFPDTETMEKIVRVHYPGLKSELLREALTTFFNVRETPGLRKKPSTSELLDWIKLLLAEDVPPEALRGDDPKKTIPILHGALLKNEQDVHLFEQLVFLNRRGSR
;
A
#
# COMPACT_ATOMS: atom_id res chain seq x y z
N MET A 1 -13.64 14.12 -25.19
CA MET A 1 -13.66 13.00 -24.24
C MET A 1 -13.28 13.60 -22.89
N ASN A 2 -14.26 13.78 -21.99
CA ASN A 2 -13.97 14.18 -20.61
C ASN A 2 -13.40 12.93 -19.91
N GLU A 3 -12.11 12.69 -20.02
CA GLU A 3 -11.42 11.76 -19.15
C GLU A 3 -11.54 12.32 -17.74
N THR A 4 -12.27 11.62 -16.91
CA THR A 4 -12.43 11.97 -15.50
C THR A 4 -11.03 11.92 -14.88
N ARG A 5 -10.46 13.08 -14.56
CA ARG A 5 -9.15 13.19 -13.96
C ARG A 5 -9.24 12.89 -12.47
N PHE A 6 -8.25 12.19 -11.93
CA PHE A 6 -8.10 12.00 -10.50
C PHE A 6 -7.72 13.35 -9.86
N SER A 7 -8.53 13.83 -8.94
CA SER A 7 -8.37 15.10 -8.22
C SER A 7 -8.31 14.92 -6.70
N GLY A 8 -8.07 13.66 -6.24
CA GLY A 8 -8.19 13.29 -4.83
C GLY A 8 -9.63 12.92 -4.46
N THR A 9 -9.80 12.55 -3.20
CA THR A 9 -11.11 12.17 -2.62
C THR A 9 -11.29 12.85 -1.27
N ALA A 10 -12.47 12.74 -0.67
CA ALA A 10 -12.74 13.24 0.67
C ALA A 10 -12.05 12.39 1.76
N THR A 11 -11.67 11.17 1.43
CA THR A 11 -11.09 10.17 2.35
C THR A 11 -9.59 10.01 2.21
N TYR A 12 -8.97 10.63 1.19
CA TYR A 12 -7.55 10.51 0.91
C TYR A 12 -6.91 11.84 0.54
N VAL A 13 -5.92 12.26 1.30
CA VAL A 13 -5.17 13.50 1.05
C VAL A 13 -4.13 13.27 -0.02
N ALA A 14 -4.50 13.54 -1.29
CA ALA A 14 -3.57 13.48 -2.41
C ALA A 14 -2.82 14.80 -2.58
N THR A 15 -1.49 14.75 -2.63
CA THR A 15 -0.69 15.92 -2.96
C THR A 15 -0.83 16.28 -4.45
N PRO A 16 -0.63 17.55 -4.86
CA PRO A 16 -0.67 17.95 -6.27
C PRO A 16 0.24 17.10 -7.16
N ASP A 17 1.45 16.78 -6.70
CA ASP A 17 2.42 15.96 -7.42
C ASP A 17 1.91 14.52 -7.62
N LEU A 18 1.27 13.94 -6.60
CA LEU A 18 0.68 12.61 -6.68
C LEU A 18 -0.48 12.58 -7.66
N MET A 19 -1.38 13.59 -7.62
CA MET A 19 -2.49 13.70 -8.58
C MET A 19 -1.97 13.83 -10.00
N MET A 20 -0.91 14.63 -10.20
CA MET A 20 -0.26 14.77 -11.52
C MET A 20 0.34 13.44 -11.99
N ALA A 21 1.02 12.69 -11.10
CA ALA A 21 1.61 11.40 -11.41
C ALA A 21 0.55 10.37 -11.82
N VAL A 22 -0.57 10.27 -11.09
CA VAL A 22 -1.70 9.40 -11.43
C VAL A 22 -2.23 9.74 -12.82
N ASN A 23 -2.55 11.00 -13.07
CA ASN A 23 -3.12 11.44 -14.35
C ASN A 23 -2.14 11.25 -15.53
N ALA A 24 -0.85 11.47 -15.30
CA ALA A 24 0.20 11.21 -16.30
C ALA A 24 0.30 9.71 -16.64
N ALA A 25 0.31 8.84 -15.65
CA ALA A 25 0.34 7.39 -15.86
C ALA A 25 -0.89 6.90 -16.65
N VAL A 26 -2.08 7.38 -16.30
CA VAL A 26 -3.33 7.09 -17.03
C VAL A 26 -3.23 7.56 -18.48
N THR A 27 -2.82 8.79 -18.72
CA THR A 27 -2.69 9.36 -20.06
C THR A 27 -1.67 8.61 -20.92
N LEU A 28 -0.54 8.19 -20.34
CA LEU A 28 0.49 7.43 -21.04
C LEU A 28 0.14 5.94 -21.22
N GLY A 29 -0.89 5.45 -20.53
CA GLY A 29 -1.22 4.03 -20.48
C GLY A 29 -0.08 3.19 -19.88
N ARG A 30 0.68 3.74 -18.94
CA ARG A 30 1.79 3.06 -18.26
C ARG A 30 1.42 2.68 -16.83
N PRO A 31 1.95 1.56 -16.30
CA PRO A 31 1.83 1.27 -14.88
C PRO A 31 2.38 2.42 -14.03
N LEU A 32 1.66 2.81 -12.97
CA LEU A 32 2.11 3.77 -11.99
C LEU A 32 2.83 3.03 -10.86
N LEU A 33 4.15 3.16 -10.80
CA LEU A 33 4.95 2.62 -9.70
C LEU A 33 5.06 3.63 -8.57
N ILE A 34 4.47 3.31 -7.43
CA ILE A 34 4.50 4.11 -6.21
C ILE A 34 5.50 3.50 -5.24
N LYS A 35 6.55 4.22 -4.94
CA LYS A 35 7.48 3.90 -3.84
C LYS A 35 7.27 4.85 -2.67
N GLY A 36 7.61 4.41 -1.48
CA GLY A 36 7.55 5.23 -0.25
C GLY A 36 7.66 4.38 1.00
N GLU A 37 7.82 5.03 2.13
CA GLU A 37 7.87 4.36 3.42
C GLU A 37 6.58 3.57 3.71
N PRO A 38 6.63 2.50 4.54
CA PRO A 38 5.43 1.82 5.02
C PRO A 38 4.44 2.80 5.67
N GLY A 39 3.13 2.55 5.47
CA GLY A 39 2.08 3.36 6.09
C GLY A 39 1.88 4.76 5.50
N THR A 40 2.38 5.04 4.29
CA THR A 40 2.15 6.31 3.57
C THR A 40 0.91 6.29 2.66
N GLY A 41 0.05 5.28 2.78
CA GLY A 41 -1.21 5.21 2.03
C GLY A 41 -1.08 4.72 0.58
N LYS A 42 0.03 4.05 0.21
CA LYS A 42 0.26 3.55 -1.16
C LYS A 42 -0.82 2.58 -1.64
N THR A 43 -1.15 1.58 -0.84
CA THR A 43 -2.18 0.57 -1.15
C THR A 43 -3.57 1.22 -1.28
N GLN A 44 -3.90 2.14 -0.36
CA GLN A 44 -5.18 2.85 -0.37
C GLN A 44 -5.35 3.70 -1.63
N LEU A 45 -4.28 4.24 -2.21
CA LEU A 45 -4.34 5.06 -3.42
C LEU A 45 -5.07 4.37 -4.57
N ALA A 46 -4.89 3.06 -4.78
CA ALA A 46 -5.56 2.32 -5.85
C ALA A 46 -7.09 2.29 -5.64
N ALA A 47 -7.55 2.07 -4.41
CA ALA A 47 -8.96 2.11 -4.07
C ALA A 47 -9.56 3.51 -4.26
N GLU A 48 -8.82 4.56 -3.90
CA GLU A 48 -9.23 5.94 -4.08
C GLU A 48 -9.31 6.35 -5.57
N ILE A 49 -8.37 5.89 -6.39
CA ILE A 49 -8.42 6.07 -7.85
C ILE A 49 -9.65 5.35 -8.42
N ALA A 50 -9.88 4.10 -8.01
CA ALA A 50 -11.01 3.30 -8.48
C ALA A 50 -12.34 3.97 -8.10
N GLY A 51 -12.50 4.41 -6.86
CA GLY A 51 -13.69 5.12 -6.37
C GLY A 51 -13.91 6.46 -7.08
N ALA A 52 -12.87 7.29 -7.21
CA ALA A 52 -12.96 8.59 -7.86
C ALA A 52 -13.33 8.48 -9.36
N LEU A 53 -12.81 7.48 -10.05
CA LEU A 53 -13.08 7.22 -11.46
C LEU A 53 -14.31 6.32 -11.71
N GLN A 54 -14.94 5.81 -10.65
CA GLN A 54 -16.06 4.86 -10.71
C GLN A 54 -15.70 3.60 -11.52
N ARG A 55 -14.53 3.01 -11.22
CA ARG A 55 -13.99 1.83 -11.90
C ARG A 55 -13.92 0.65 -10.94
N PRO A 56 -14.09 -0.59 -11.42
CA PRO A 56 -13.85 -1.78 -10.60
C PRO A 56 -12.37 -1.85 -10.22
N LEU A 57 -12.11 -2.29 -8.99
CA LEU A 57 -10.77 -2.55 -8.46
C LEU A 57 -10.51 -4.05 -8.42
N TYR A 58 -9.38 -4.46 -8.96
CA TYR A 58 -8.81 -5.79 -8.80
C TYR A 58 -7.51 -5.66 -8.04
N GLU A 59 -7.27 -6.56 -7.08
CA GLU A 59 -6.11 -6.48 -6.20
C GLU A 59 -5.30 -7.78 -6.26
N TRP A 60 -4.00 -7.60 -6.34
CA TRP A 60 -3.04 -8.71 -6.26
C TRP A 60 -1.98 -8.38 -5.23
N HIS A 61 -2.12 -8.96 -4.03
CA HIS A 61 -1.15 -8.81 -2.96
C HIS A 61 0.00 -9.81 -3.13
N ILE A 62 1.20 -9.29 -3.34
CA ILE A 62 2.39 -10.10 -3.60
C ILE A 62 2.96 -10.61 -2.27
N LYS A 63 3.30 -11.90 -2.27
CA LYS A 63 3.97 -12.59 -1.17
C LYS A 63 5.37 -13.01 -1.62
N SER A 64 6.24 -13.35 -0.67
CA SER A 64 7.59 -13.88 -0.99
C SER A 64 7.57 -15.16 -1.82
N THR A 65 6.47 -15.92 -1.77
CA THR A 65 6.26 -17.14 -2.55
C THR A 65 5.49 -16.93 -3.85
N SER A 66 5.02 -15.70 -4.13
CA SER A 66 4.25 -15.41 -5.34
C SER A 66 5.09 -15.62 -6.59
N LYS A 67 4.44 -16.21 -7.61
CA LYS A 67 4.99 -16.36 -8.96
C LYS A 67 4.17 -15.57 -9.95
N ALA A 68 4.82 -15.02 -10.98
CA ALA A 68 4.19 -14.14 -11.95
C ALA A 68 2.96 -14.78 -12.65
N HIS A 69 3.03 -16.07 -12.97
CA HIS A 69 1.93 -16.79 -13.61
C HIS A 69 0.65 -16.86 -12.75
N GLN A 70 0.76 -16.78 -11.40
CA GLN A 70 -0.40 -16.82 -10.49
C GLN A 70 -1.31 -15.59 -10.67
N GLY A 71 -0.77 -14.47 -11.08
CA GLY A 71 -1.56 -13.29 -11.46
C GLY A 71 -2.34 -13.50 -12.75
N LEU A 72 -1.89 -14.42 -13.61
CA LEU A 72 -2.54 -14.78 -14.85
C LEU A 72 -3.60 -15.85 -14.59
N TYR A 73 -3.17 -17.07 -14.26
CA TYR A 73 -4.04 -18.18 -13.90
C TYR A 73 -3.27 -19.30 -13.19
N GLU A 74 -4.00 -20.18 -12.54
CA GLU A 74 -3.50 -21.45 -12.02
C GLU A 74 -4.30 -22.60 -12.59
N TYR A 75 -3.59 -23.68 -12.97
CA TYR A 75 -4.21 -24.91 -13.45
C TYR A 75 -4.19 -25.99 -12.38
N ASP A 76 -5.38 -26.41 -11.91
CA ASP A 76 -5.53 -27.47 -10.90
C ASP A 76 -5.51 -28.87 -11.54
N ALA A 77 -4.30 -29.31 -11.91
CA ALA A 77 -4.08 -30.61 -12.47
C ALA A 77 -4.42 -31.76 -11.49
N VAL A 78 -4.26 -31.52 -10.17
CA VAL A 78 -4.52 -32.53 -9.14
C VAL A 78 -6.01 -32.83 -9.03
N SER A 79 -6.84 -31.79 -8.95
CA SER A 79 -8.29 -31.95 -8.93
C SER A 79 -8.81 -32.62 -10.22
N ARG A 80 -8.24 -32.21 -11.37
CA ARG A 80 -8.61 -32.87 -12.64
C ARG A 80 -8.27 -34.36 -12.68
N LEU A 81 -7.08 -34.75 -12.19
CA LEU A 81 -6.69 -36.16 -12.12
C LEU A 81 -7.61 -36.94 -11.20
N ARG A 82 -7.91 -36.40 -10.01
CA ARG A 82 -8.84 -37.01 -9.05
C ARG A 82 -10.22 -37.22 -9.68
N ASP A 83 -10.77 -36.18 -10.28
CA ASP A 83 -12.11 -36.23 -10.87
C ASP A 83 -12.17 -37.17 -12.08
N SER A 84 -11.06 -37.29 -12.84
CA SER A 84 -10.92 -38.33 -13.90
C SER A 84 -10.98 -39.75 -13.35
N GLN A 85 -10.36 -40.00 -12.21
CA GLN A 85 -10.43 -41.31 -11.55
C GLN A 85 -11.82 -41.65 -11.01
N LEU A 86 -12.58 -40.60 -10.63
CA LEU A 86 -13.95 -40.75 -10.14
C LEU A 86 -15.00 -40.82 -11.26
N GLY A 87 -14.61 -40.58 -12.52
CA GLY A 87 -15.52 -40.58 -13.66
C GLY A 87 -16.42 -39.37 -13.75
N GLU A 88 -16.00 -38.21 -13.17
CA GLU A 88 -16.78 -36.97 -13.18
C GLU A 88 -16.83 -36.37 -14.59
N GLU A 89 -18.03 -35.98 -15.06
CA GLU A 89 -18.24 -35.43 -16.41
C GLU A 89 -17.48 -34.10 -16.65
N LYS A 90 -17.28 -33.28 -15.61
CA LYS A 90 -16.58 -32.00 -15.71
C LYS A 90 -15.12 -32.07 -16.18
N VAL A 91 -14.50 -33.30 -16.13
CA VAL A 91 -13.14 -33.57 -16.62
C VAL A 91 -12.99 -33.26 -18.11
N HIS A 92 -14.07 -33.40 -18.90
CA HIS A 92 -14.03 -33.21 -20.34
C HIS A 92 -13.80 -31.73 -20.75
N ASP A 93 -14.11 -30.78 -19.88
CA ASP A 93 -13.77 -29.37 -20.11
C ASP A 93 -12.63 -28.93 -19.17
N ILE A 94 -11.44 -28.72 -19.75
CA ILE A 94 -10.24 -28.30 -19.03
C ILE A 94 -10.42 -26.94 -18.34
N ARG A 95 -11.32 -26.10 -18.82
CA ARG A 95 -11.61 -24.78 -18.25
C ARG A 95 -12.14 -24.86 -16.83
N ASN A 96 -12.78 -25.98 -16.44
CA ASN A 96 -13.29 -26.19 -15.08
C ASN A 96 -12.16 -26.27 -14.02
N TYR A 97 -10.90 -26.42 -14.47
CA TYR A 97 -9.73 -26.55 -13.62
C TYR A 97 -8.75 -25.40 -13.79
N ILE A 98 -9.16 -24.32 -14.46
CA ILE A 98 -8.39 -23.09 -14.61
C ILE A 98 -8.96 -22.04 -13.68
N MET A 99 -8.17 -21.62 -12.71
CA MET A 99 -8.51 -20.54 -11.78
C MET A 99 -7.89 -19.25 -12.32
N LYS A 100 -8.72 -18.23 -12.59
CA LYS A 100 -8.26 -16.94 -13.07
C LYS A 100 -7.54 -16.18 -11.95
N GLY A 101 -6.39 -15.59 -12.27
CA GLY A 101 -5.69 -14.64 -11.40
C GLY A 101 -6.17 -13.21 -11.61
N SER A 102 -5.73 -12.30 -10.74
CA SER A 102 -6.20 -10.90 -10.74
C SER A 102 -5.92 -10.15 -12.05
N LEU A 103 -4.84 -10.46 -12.77
CA LEU A 103 -4.60 -9.89 -14.10
C LEU A 103 -5.65 -10.35 -15.11
N TRP A 104 -5.96 -11.64 -15.14
CA TRP A 104 -6.99 -12.15 -16.04
C TRP A 104 -8.33 -11.51 -15.75
N GLU A 105 -8.73 -11.47 -14.47
CA GLU A 105 -10.00 -10.84 -14.08
C GLU A 105 -10.06 -9.37 -14.51
N ALA A 106 -8.97 -8.63 -14.32
CA ALA A 106 -8.87 -7.25 -14.81
C ALA A 106 -8.95 -7.16 -16.34
N PHE A 107 -8.34 -8.09 -17.09
CA PHE A 107 -8.40 -8.11 -18.55
C PHE A 107 -9.80 -8.45 -19.08
N ASP A 108 -10.54 -9.27 -18.36
CA ASP A 108 -11.92 -9.63 -18.72
C ASP A 108 -12.96 -8.55 -18.36
N SER A 109 -12.56 -7.51 -17.62
CA SER A 109 -13.48 -6.46 -17.16
C SER A 109 -14.23 -5.80 -18.34
N ALA A 110 -15.55 -5.61 -18.17
CA ALA A 110 -16.40 -4.98 -19.16
C ALA A 110 -16.17 -3.46 -19.33
N VAL A 111 -15.49 -2.84 -18.36
CA VAL A 111 -15.09 -1.42 -18.37
C VAL A 111 -13.62 -1.33 -17.97
N GLN A 112 -12.98 -0.19 -18.24
CA GLN A 112 -11.59 0.01 -17.83
C GLN A 112 -11.44 -0.14 -16.30
N PRO A 113 -10.74 -1.16 -15.79
CA PRO A 113 -10.58 -1.36 -14.36
C PRO A 113 -9.33 -0.64 -13.81
N VAL A 114 -9.24 -0.57 -12.47
CA VAL A 114 -8.00 -0.34 -11.75
C VAL A 114 -7.47 -1.70 -11.30
N LEU A 115 -6.18 -1.95 -11.50
CA LEU A 115 -5.48 -3.14 -11.03
C LEU A 115 -4.37 -2.71 -10.05
N LEU A 116 -4.45 -3.17 -8.81
CA LEU A 116 -3.40 -3.01 -7.82
C LEU A 116 -2.49 -4.25 -7.82
N ILE A 117 -1.19 -4.03 -7.99
CA ILE A 117 -0.13 -5.01 -7.70
C ILE A 117 0.60 -4.50 -6.47
N ASP A 118 0.26 -5.06 -5.31
CA ASP A 118 0.69 -4.53 -4.02
C ASP A 118 1.96 -5.21 -3.52
N GLU A 119 2.94 -4.40 -3.07
CA GLU A 119 4.22 -4.83 -2.49
C GLU A 119 5.05 -5.74 -3.43
N ILE A 120 5.24 -5.29 -4.69
CA ILE A 120 5.94 -6.07 -5.73
C ILE A 120 7.35 -6.50 -5.32
N ASP A 121 8.01 -5.75 -4.47
CA ASP A 121 9.35 -6.00 -3.95
C ASP A 121 9.43 -7.11 -2.90
N LYS A 122 8.29 -7.69 -2.47
CA LYS A 122 8.29 -8.89 -1.61
C LYS A 122 8.67 -10.16 -2.37
N ALA A 123 8.33 -10.25 -3.65
CA ALA A 123 8.66 -11.41 -4.48
C ALA A 123 10.16 -11.51 -4.80
N ASP A 124 10.53 -12.53 -5.54
CA ASP A 124 11.88 -12.69 -6.07
C ASP A 124 12.22 -11.57 -7.05
N ILE A 125 13.52 -11.26 -7.23
CA ILE A 125 14.02 -10.16 -8.06
C ILE A 125 13.59 -10.30 -9.54
N GLU A 126 13.40 -11.51 -10.03
CA GLU A 126 12.98 -11.77 -11.42
C GLU A 126 11.47 -11.60 -11.64
N PHE A 127 10.68 -11.64 -10.58
CA PHE A 127 9.22 -11.56 -10.65
C PHE A 127 8.70 -10.35 -11.45
N PRO A 128 9.21 -9.11 -11.27
CA PRO A 128 8.78 -7.97 -12.09
C PRO A 128 9.11 -8.15 -13.57
N ASN A 129 10.25 -8.77 -13.88
CA ASN A 129 10.65 -9.03 -15.26
C ASN A 129 9.73 -10.05 -15.95
N ASP A 130 9.29 -11.06 -15.22
CA ASP A 130 8.37 -12.10 -15.72
C ASP A 130 6.98 -11.53 -16.10
N LEU A 131 6.62 -10.35 -15.59
CA LEU A 131 5.36 -9.67 -15.92
C LEU A 131 5.49 -8.64 -17.05
N LEU A 132 6.70 -8.34 -17.52
CA LEU A 132 6.94 -7.23 -18.46
C LEU A 132 6.13 -7.36 -19.74
N ARG A 133 6.05 -8.56 -20.31
CA ARG A 133 5.35 -8.80 -21.56
C ARG A 133 3.86 -8.59 -21.42
N GLU A 134 3.28 -9.13 -20.35
CA GLU A 134 1.86 -9.07 -20.08
C GLU A 134 1.41 -7.64 -19.79
N LEU A 135 2.23 -6.87 -19.05
CA LEU A 135 1.97 -5.47 -18.74
C LEU A 135 2.16 -4.53 -19.94
N ASP A 136 3.07 -4.87 -20.86
CA ASP A 136 3.29 -4.08 -22.09
C ASP A 136 2.19 -4.34 -23.12
N ARG A 137 1.93 -5.62 -23.41
CA ARG A 137 1.03 -6.04 -24.48
C ARG A 137 -0.42 -6.17 -24.07
N MET A 138 -0.68 -6.23 -22.74
CA MET A 138 -2.00 -6.51 -22.18
C MET A 138 -2.61 -7.80 -22.74
N GLU A 139 -1.79 -8.81 -22.88
CA GLU A 139 -2.17 -10.15 -23.37
C GLU A 139 -1.27 -11.21 -22.77
N PHE A 140 -1.82 -12.42 -22.61
CA PHE A 140 -1.05 -13.62 -22.23
C PHE A 140 -1.67 -14.86 -22.84
N PHE A 141 -0.89 -15.94 -22.91
CA PHE A 141 -1.33 -17.20 -23.51
C PHE A 141 -1.65 -18.24 -22.42
N VAL A 142 -2.79 -18.91 -22.56
CA VAL A 142 -3.21 -20.01 -21.70
C VAL A 142 -2.81 -21.31 -22.36
N ASN A 143 -1.82 -22.01 -21.79
CA ASN A 143 -1.22 -23.19 -22.41
C ASN A 143 -2.19 -24.37 -22.52
N GLU A 144 -3.05 -24.53 -21.55
CA GLU A 144 -3.98 -25.67 -21.42
C GLU A 144 -5.12 -25.59 -22.44
N THR A 145 -5.64 -24.38 -22.70
CA THR A 145 -6.72 -24.15 -23.69
C THR A 145 -6.20 -23.70 -25.05
N ARG A 146 -4.90 -23.32 -25.13
CA ARG A 146 -4.25 -22.71 -26.30
C ARG A 146 -4.93 -21.40 -26.74
N GLU A 147 -5.49 -20.67 -25.80
CA GLU A 147 -6.17 -19.41 -26.05
C GLU A 147 -5.26 -18.22 -25.72
N LEU A 148 -5.35 -17.17 -26.54
CA LEU A 148 -4.72 -15.87 -26.26
C LEU A 148 -5.74 -14.98 -25.57
N VAL A 149 -5.52 -14.68 -24.31
CA VAL A 149 -6.34 -13.73 -23.53
C VAL A 149 -5.78 -12.33 -23.76
N LYS A 150 -6.66 -11.39 -24.16
CA LYS A 150 -6.34 -9.97 -24.34
C LYS A 150 -7.23 -9.12 -23.47
N ALA A 151 -6.68 -8.06 -22.91
CA ALA A 151 -7.46 -7.09 -22.15
C ALA A 151 -8.51 -6.41 -23.04
N ARG A 152 -9.78 -6.48 -22.61
CA ARG A 152 -10.90 -5.78 -23.29
C ARG A 152 -10.73 -4.27 -23.19
N HIS A 153 -10.27 -3.81 -22.02
CA HIS A 153 -9.92 -2.43 -21.74
C HIS A 153 -8.57 -2.41 -21.04
N ARG A 154 -7.65 -1.52 -21.45
CA ARG A 154 -6.36 -1.39 -20.80
C ARG A 154 -6.54 -0.96 -19.33
N PRO A 155 -6.17 -1.77 -18.35
CA PRO A 155 -6.29 -1.41 -16.93
C PRO A 155 -5.44 -0.18 -16.57
N ILE A 156 -5.92 0.59 -15.59
CA ILE A 156 -5.09 1.53 -14.85
C ILE A 156 -4.32 0.72 -13.82
N ILE A 157 -3.02 0.54 -14.01
CA ILE A 157 -2.22 -0.33 -13.16
C ILE A 157 -1.48 0.52 -12.13
N VAL A 158 -1.71 0.23 -10.85
CA VAL A 158 -0.99 0.81 -9.72
C VAL A 158 -0.13 -0.28 -9.09
N ILE A 159 1.16 -0.02 -8.97
CA ILE A 159 2.13 -0.95 -8.41
C ILE A 159 2.75 -0.28 -7.19
N THR A 160 2.76 -0.96 -6.04
CA THR A 160 3.38 -0.43 -4.82
C THR A 160 4.67 -1.15 -4.48
N SER A 161 5.58 -0.43 -3.83
CA SER A 161 6.83 -0.97 -3.30
C SER A 161 7.20 -0.23 -2.00
N ASN A 162 7.62 -0.98 -0.99
CA ASN A 162 8.15 -0.44 0.27
C ASN A 162 9.66 -0.19 0.22
N ASN A 163 10.27 -0.38 -0.94
CA ASN A 163 11.72 -0.25 -1.15
C ASN A 163 12.55 -1.26 -0.34
N GLU A 164 11.99 -2.45 -0.09
CA GLU A 164 12.70 -3.54 0.59
C GLU A 164 13.76 -4.16 -0.31
N LYS A 165 13.49 -4.23 -1.62
CA LYS A 165 14.42 -4.70 -2.66
C LYS A 165 14.43 -3.74 -3.85
N GLU A 166 15.55 -3.70 -4.56
CA GLU A 166 15.65 -2.97 -5.82
C GLU A 166 14.87 -3.68 -6.92
N LEU A 167 14.18 -2.89 -7.75
CA LEU A 167 13.46 -3.39 -8.90
C LEU A 167 14.35 -3.31 -10.16
N PRO A 168 14.24 -4.27 -11.10
CA PRO A 168 15.06 -4.27 -12.30
C PRO A 168 14.86 -3.02 -13.17
N ASP A 169 15.93 -2.49 -13.75
CA ASP A 169 15.89 -1.31 -14.62
C ASP A 169 14.94 -1.47 -15.81
N ALA A 170 14.86 -2.68 -16.37
CA ALA A 170 13.95 -2.98 -17.47
C ALA A 170 12.48 -2.77 -17.09
N PHE A 171 12.11 -3.10 -15.85
CA PHE A 171 10.80 -2.88 -15.29
C PHE A 171 10.55 -1.39 -14.99
N LEU A 172 11.53 -0.71 -14.36
CA LEU A 172 11.40 0.70 -14.01
C LEU A 172 11.16 1.59 -15.24
N ARG A 173 11.83 1.32 -16.37
CA ARG A 173 11.67 2.06 -17.64
C ARG A 173 10.26 1.96 -18.24
N ARG A 174 9.47 0.97 -17.87
CA ARG A 174 8.10 0.77 -18.36
C ARG A 174 7.05 1.41 -17.47
N CYS A 175 7.42 1.79 -16.25
CA CYS A 175 6.54 2.42 -15.28
C CYS A 175 6.64 3.94 -15.34
N PHE A 176 5.56 4.61 -14.97
CA PHE A 176 5.60 5.99 -14.50
C PHE A 176 5.92 5.94 -13.01
N PHE A 177 7.02 6.54 -12.59
CA PHE A 177 7.52 6.46 -11.22
C PHE A 177 7.08 7.66 -10.39
N HIS A 178 6.61 7.42 -9.17
CA HIS A 178 6.39 8.45 -8.17
C HIS A 178 6.83 7.97 -6.78
N TYR A 179 7.51 8.84 -6.03
CA TYR A 179 7.91 8.57 -4.66
C TYR A 179 7.04 9.37 -3.70
N ILE A 180 6.25 8.68 -2.87
CA ILE A 180 5.48 9.32 -1.80
C ILE A 180 6.42 9.57 -0.63
N ARG A 181 6.71 10.84 -0.38
CA ARG A 181 7.46 11.26 0.81
C ARG A 181 6.58 11.11 2.05
N PHE A 182 7.24 10.87 3.17
CA PHE A 182 6.51 10.88 4.44
C PHE A 182 5.87 12.27 4.64
N PRO A 183 4.59 12.34 5.04
CA PRO A 183 3.88 13.60 5.18
C PRO A 183 4.56 14.54 6.19
N ASP A 184 4.67 15.81 5.83
CA ASP A 184 5.04 16.86 6.78
C ASP A 184 3.90 17.13 7.77
N THR A 185 4.16 17.98 8.75
CA THR A 185 3.19 18.29 9.84
C THR A 185 1.87 18.83 9.28
N GLU A 186 1.91 19.70 8.28
CA GLU A 186 0.70 20.29 7.69
C GLU A 186 -0.13 19.25 6.94
N THR A 187 0.52 18.40 6.13
CA THR A 187 -0.13 17.31 5.42
C THR A 187 -0.67 16.27 6.39
N MET A 188 0.10 15.95 7.44
CA MET A 188 -0.31 15.01 8.47
C MET A 188 -1.53 15.50 9.25
N GLU A 189 -1.59 16.81 9.56
CA GLU A 189 -2.78 17.41 10.17
C GLU A 189 -4.02 17.20 9.30
N LYS A 190 -3.91 17.44 7.99
CA LYS A 190 -5.00 17.21 7.04
C LYS A 190 -5.44 15.73 7.03
N ILE A 191 -4.48 14.80 7.02
CA ILE A 191 -4.75 13.36 7.07
C ILE A 191 -5.52 13.00 8.34
N VAL A 192 -5.03 13.45 9.50
CA VAL A 192 -5.71 13.18 10.79
C VAL A 192 -7.11 13.76 10.82
N ARG A 193 -7.33 14.97 10.30
CA ARG A 193 -8.66 15.59 10.25
C ARG A 193 -9.64 14.86 9.34
N VAL A 194 -9.15 14.22 8.28
CA VAL A 194 -9.98 13.35 7.42
C VAL A 194 -10.49 12.14 8.22
N HIS A 195 -9.62 11.51 9.03
CA HIS A 195 -9.99 10.34 9.82
C HIS A 195 -10.74 10.68 11.11
N TYR A 196 -10.45 11.84 11.72
CA TYR A 196 -11.01 12.30 12.99
C TYR A 196 -11.51 13.75 12.91
N PRO A 197 -12.60 14.03 12.18
CA PRO A 197 -13.07 15.40 11.92
C PRO A 197 -13.49 16.15 13.19
N GLY A 198 -13.86 15.42 14.27
CA GLY A 198 -14.22 15.97 15.58
C GLY A 198 -13.05 16.17 16.55
N LEU A 199 -11.81 15.89 16.15
CA LEU A 199 -10.66 15.98 17.05
C LEU A 199 -10.37 17.43 17.43
N LYS A 200 -10.26 17.69 18.76
CA LYS A 200 -9.92 19.03 19.28
C LYS A 200 -8.55 19.45 18.80
N SER A 201 -8.43 20.69 18.31
CA SER A 201 -7.20 21.22 17.72
C SER A 201 -6.00 21.21 18.69
N GLU A 202 -6.25 21.34 19.98
CA GLU A 202 -5.20 21.29 21.00
C GLU A 202 -4.61 19.89 21.13
N LEU A 203 -5.46 18.84 21.25
CA LEU A 203 -5.01 17.46 21.31
C LEU A 203 -4.28 17.06 20.01
N LEU A 204 -4.80 17.47 18.86
CA LEU A 204 -4.17 17.21 17.57
C LEU A 204 -2.75 17.80 17.51
N ARG A 205 -2.58 19.06 17.92
CA ARG A 205 -1.27 19.73 17.92
C ARG A 205 -0.26 19.02 18.81
N GLU A 206 -0.66 18.70 20.05
CA GLU A 206 0.24 18.02 21.00
C GLU A 206 0.56 16.58 20.53
N ALA A 207 -0.42 15.88 19.98
CA ALA A 207 -0.21 14.54 19.41
C ALA A 207 0.77 14.57 18.23
N LEU A 208 0.62 15.52 17.28
CA LEU A 208 1.55 15.66 16.16
C LEU A 208 2.95 16.04 16.63
N THR A 209 3.07 16.97 17.57
CA THR A 209 4.36 17.36 18.15
C THR A 209 5.06 16.15 18.77
N THR A 210 4.37 15.39 19.59
CA THR A 210 4.90 14.18 20.22
C THR A 210 5.29 13.14 19.18
N PHE A 211 4.43 12.89 18.20
CA PHE A 211 4.68 11.93 17.14
C PHE A 211 5.94 12.26 16.33
N PHE A 212 6.10 13.50 15.88
CA PHE A 212 7.28 13.91 15.10
C PHE A 212 8.54 13.88 15.97
N ASN A 213 8.48 14.29 17.25
CA ASN A 213 9.60 14.16 18.17
C ASN A 213 10.06 12.70 18.33
N VAL A 214 9.09 11.78 18.47
CA VAL A 214 9.41 10.33 18.50
C VAL A 214 10.07 9.93 17.20
N ARG A 215 9.47 10.27 16.06
CA ARG A 215 9.94 9.84 14.75
C ARG A 215 11.34 10.38 14.39
N GLU A 216 11.67 11.58 14.87
CA GLU A 216 12.97 12.25 14.64
C GLU A 216 14.04 11.85 15.65
N THR A 217 13.69 11.05 16.67
CA THR A 217 14.65 10.58 17.67
C THR A 217 15.75 9.76 17.00
N PRO A 218 17.04 10.16 17.15
CA PRO A 218 18.15 9.42 16.57
C PRO A 218 18.26 8.01 17.15
N GLY A 219 18.58 7.04 16.29
CA GLY A 219 18.81 5.65 16.71
C GLY A 219 17.57 4.76 16.71
N LEU A 220 16.38 5.28 16.36
CA LEU A 220 15.20 4.43 16.15
C LEU A 220 15.45 3.45 15.02
N ARG A 221 15.15 2.18 15.28
CA ARG A 221 15.16 1.11 14.27
C ARG A 221 13.94 1.17 13.37
N LYS A 222 12.78 1.47 13.97
CA LYS A 222 11.53 1.58 13.24
C LYS A 222 10.84 2.89 13.57
N LYS A 223 10.87 3.81 12.60
CA LYS A 223 10.13 5.07 12.70
C LYS A 223 8.62 4.80 12.63
N PRO A 224 7.81 5.39 13.52
CA PRO A 224 6.36 5.23 13.46
C PRO A 224 5.79 5.81 12.17
N SER A 225 4.80 5.13 11.60
CA SER A 225 4.13 5.46 10.34
C SER A 225 2.84 6.25 10.59
N THR A 226 2.19 6.69 9.49
CA THR A 226 0.89 7.38 9.54
C THR A 226 -0.19 6.47 10.16
N SER A 227 -0.21 5.18 9.83
CA SER A 227 -1.17 4.23 10.40
C SER A 227 -1.03 4.11 11.91
N GLU A 228 0.22 4.04 12.40
CA GLU A 228 0.52 3.97 13.84
C GLU A 228 0.13 5.27 14.56
N LEU A 229 0.27 6.44 13.91
CA LEU A 229 -0.25 7.70 14.45
C LEU A 229 -1.78 7.68 14.57
N LEU A 230 -2.48 7.23 13.54
CA LEU A 230 -3.95 7.17 13.55
C LEU A 230 -4.45 6.22 14.64
N ASP A 231 -3.82 5.05 14.79
CA ASP A 231 -4.13 4.10 15.86
C ASP A 231 -3.87 4.72 17.24
N TRP A 232 -2.76 5.43 17.40
CA TRP A 232 -2.42 6.11 18.65
C TRP A 232 -3.43 7.19 19.01
N ILE A 233 -3.83 8.04 18.05
CA ILE A 233 -4.87 9.06 18.26
C ILE A 233 -6.20 8.42 18.65
N LYS A 234 -6.57 7.30 18.03
CA LYS A 234 -7.77 6.53 18.40
C LYS A 234 -7.73 6.09 19.86
N LEU A 235 -6.58 5.61 20.32
CA LEU A 235 -6.40 5.21 21.74
C LEU A 235 -6.43 6.43 22.68
N LEU A 236 -5.79 7.56 22.30
CA LEU A 236 -5.85 8.78 23.12
C LEU A 236 -7.29 9.26 23.32
N LEU A 237 -8.12 9.15 22.27
CA LEU A 237 -9.54 9.50 22.34
C LEU A 237 -10.35 8.50 23.19
N ALA A 238 -10.08 7.20 23.08
CA ALA A 238 -10.77 6.16 23.82
C ALA A 238 -10.50 6.21 25.33
N GLU A 239 -9.30 6.67 25.72
CA GLU A 239 -8.86 6.79 27.12
C GLU A 239 -9.04 8.23 27.64
N ASP A 240 -9.75 9.10 26.92
CA ASP A 240 -9.97 10.51 27.29
C ASP A 240 -8.69 11.24 27.74
N VAL A 241 -7.55 10.98 27.07
CA VAL A 241 -6.25 11.55 27.44
C VAL A 241 -6.26 13.07 27.19
N PRO A 242 -6.03 13.89 28.22
CA PRO A 242 -6.01 15.33 28.04
C PRO A 242 -4.74 15.81 27.30
N PRO A 243 -4.81 16.91 26.51
CA PRO A 243 -3.67 17.44 25.76
C PRO A 243 -2.44 17.72 26.62
N GLU A 244 -2.64 18.16 27.86
CA GLU A 244 -1.57 18.49 28.81
C GLU A 244 -0.70 17.27 29.15
N ALA A 245 -1.29 16.06 29.09
CA ALA A 245 -0.58 14.82 29.35
C ALA A 245 0.45 14.47 28.27
N LEU A 246 0.36 15.09 27.09
CA LEU A 246 1.30 14.91 25.97
C LEU A 246 2.40 15.96 25.95
N ARG A 247 2.32 17.03 26.76
CA ARG A 247 3.33 18.10 26.80
C ARG A 247 4.63 17.61 27.42
N GLY A 248 5.74 17.81 26.71
CA GLY A 248 7.06 17.26 27.01
C GLY A 248 7.84 17.96 28.14
N ASP A 249 7.24 18.90 28.90
CA ASP A 249 7.93 19.70 29.92
C ASP A 249 8.33 18.91 31.18
N ASP A 250 7.91 17.66 31.31
CA ASP A 250 8.28 16.76 32.40
C ASP A 250 9.21 15.65 31.90
N PRO A 251 10.45 15.54 32.42
CA PRO A 251 11.38 14.44 32.10
C PRO A 251 10.80 13.04 32.30
N LYS A 252 9.73 12.92 33.12
CA LYS A 252 9.00 11.65 33.32
C LYS A 252 8.12 11.26 32.12
N LYS A 253 7.87 12.17 31.18
CA LYS A 253 6.99 12.00 30.03
C LYS A 253 7.74 11.84 28.70
N THR A 254 9.02 11.49 28.73
CA THR A 254 9.83 11.25 27.52
C THR A 254 9.33 10.04 26.74
N ILE A 255 8.70 9.06 27.42
CA ILE A 255 8.02 7.94 26.76
C ILE A 255 6.56 8.36 26.56
N PRO A 256 6.06 8.39 25.32
CA PRO A 256 4.67 8.76 25.06
C PRO A 256 3.68 7.84 25.79
N ILE A 257 2.58 8.40 26.27
CA ILE A 257 1.46 7.60 26.79
C ILE A 257 0.98 6.67 25.66
N LEU A 258 0.67 5.41 25.99
CA LEU A 258 0.25 4.40 25.00
C LEU A 258 1.29 4.18 23.90
N HIS A 259 2.58 4.32 24.24
CA HIS A 259 3.71 4.22 23.29
C HIS A 259 3.73 2.92 22.48
N GLY A 260 3.15 1.82 22.96
CA GLY A 260 3.03 0.58 22.21
C GLY A 260 2.26 0.71 20.87
N ALA A 261 1.50 1.79 20.68
CA ALA A 261 0.93 2.13 19.37
C ALA A 261 2.00 2.66 18.40
N LEU A 262 2.97 3.43 18.89
CA LEU A 262 4.00 4.10 18.10
C LEU A 262 5.30 3.30 17.99
N LEU A 263 5.73 2.66 19.09
CA LEU A 263 6.99 1.91 19.16
C LEU A 263 6.71 0.42 19.02
N LYS A 264 7.14 -0.17 17.91
CA LYS A 264 6.90 -1.58 17.57
C LYS A 264 8.15 -2.47 17.72
N ASN A 265 9.19 -1.95 18.35
CA ASN A 265 10.45 -2.65 18.58
C ASN A 265 10.90 -2.46 20.03
N GLU A 266 11.26 -3.55 20.69
CA GLU A 266 11.71 -3.55 22.08
C GLU A 266 12.93 -2.65 22.29
N GLN A 267 13.86 -2.63 21.34
CA GLN A 267 15.07 -1.81 21.43
C GLN A 267 14.75 -0.31 21.32
N ASP A 268 13.70 0.06 20.58
CA ASP A 268 13.23 1.44 20.50
C ASP A 268 12.60 1.87 21.84
N VAL A 269 11.88 0.98 22.54
CA VAL A 269 11.37 1.25 23.88
C VAL A 269 12.52 1.46 24.86
N HIS A 270 13.53 0.59 24.86
CA HIS A 270 14.72 0.73 25.71
C HIS A 270 15.52 2.01 25.42
N LEU A 271 15.59 2.44 24.16
CA LEU A 271 16.20 3.72 23.79
C LEU A 271 15.52 4.88 24.52
N PHE A 272 14.19 4.93 24.53
CA PHE A 272 13.43 5.96 25.24
C PHE A 272 13.62 5.87 26.75
N GLU A 273 13.66 4.68 27.35
CA GLU A 273 13.94 4.49 28.77
C GLU A 273 15.33 5.05 29.15
N GLN A 274 16.34 4.81 28.31
CA GLN A 274 17.68 5.36 28.51
C GLN A 274 17.71 6.89 28.42
N LEU A 275 16.99 7.47 27.44
CA LEU A 275 16.89 8.93 27.29
C LEU A 275 16.22 9.57 28.53
N VAL A 276 15.17 8.95 29.09
CA VAL A 276 14.55 9.37 30.36
C VAL A 276 15.55 9.36 31.49
N PHE A 277 16.33 8.29 31.59
CA PHE A 277 17.33 8.12 32.66
C PHE A 277 18.45 9.16 32.58
N LEU A 278 18.96 9.44 31.36
CA LEU A 278 20.01 10.43 31.13
C LEU A 278 19.55 11.86 31.46
N ASN A 279 18.33 12.22 31.05
CA ASN A 279 17.76 13.53 31.35
C ASN A 279 17.57 13.77 32.86
N ARG A 280 17.24 12.73 33.64
CA ARG A 280 17.16 12.82 35.12
C ARG A 280 18.53 13.07 35.78
N ARG A 281 19.64 12.68 35.16
CA ARG A 281 21.01 12.92 35.69
C ARG A 281 21.59 14.26 35.29
N GLY A 282 21.19 14.81 34.15
CA GLY A 282 21.63 16.12 33.67
C GLY A 282 20.92 17.31 34.33
N SER A 283 19.82 17.08 35.05
CA SER A 283 19.05 18.10 35.79
C SER A 283 19.40 18.20 37.27
N ARG A 284 20.48 17.53 37.70
CA ARG A 284 21.11 17.67 39.03
C ARG A 284 22.48 18.33 38.88
#